data_d4c2bad09dc2cd8ccb46eddcd7a9d4a3
#
_entry.id   d4c2bad09dc2cd8ccb46eddcd7a9d4a3
#
_cell.length_a   1.000
_cell.length_b   1.000
_cell.length_c   1.000
_cell.angle_alpha   90.00
_cell.angle_beta   90.00
_cell.angle_gamma   90.00
#
_symmetry.space_group_name_H-M   'P 1'
#
loop_
_entity.id
_entity.type
_entity.pdbx_description
1 polymer ?
#
loop_
_entity_poly.entity_id
_entity_poly.type
_entity_poly.pdbx_seq_one_letter_code
_entity_poly.pdbx_strand_id
1 'polypeptide(L)'
;MAISLQQHLKSIKYLKKTTYSTQASFLIKLSSLVGEGFTLGEALTFLARIMPKEAMWIQMIIQQLENGERFDEAIRNHGFPERVCSQIYLSLIHGRFAFALNSSGLYLSDREKQKKDLMKLLQYPFILLMFMLGILIAMRIVLLPSFEELYDTTNQNLSWINRFPILLIQHFPIIIGMNLLLFLILFISFRQQFKKWTEIQKATFLMKIPFLNTLLKRYYTHFFSYEWSQLLRSGYQMNAIIELMQSKEATKLMREVAIYMETNLIAGKNFQESMELLPFFNPELGLIILHGEATSQLASELALYAQDCQNQLLFQIQRVFSWIQPVIFLIVAFLILCIYLALLLPTFSMMEEIM
;
A
#
# COMPACT_ATOMS: atom_id res chain seq x y z
N MET A 1 -8.29 25.31 -34.19
CA MET A 1 -8.05 25.38 -32.76
C MET A 1 -9.00 24.47 -31.95
N ALA A 2 -10.29 24.35 -32.26
CA ALA A 2 -11.25 23.47 -31.53
C ALA A 2 -11.02 21.96 -31.74
N ILE A 3 -10.49 21.52 -32.89
CA ILE A 3 -10.23 20.11 -33.23
C ILE A 3 -9.06 19.53 -32.40
N SER A 4 -8.03 20.36 -32.12
CA SER A 4 -6.86 19.99 -31.31
C SER A 4 -7.23 19.80 -29.83
N LEU A 5 -8.14 20.59 -29.28
CA LEU A 5 -8.64 20.48 -27.91
C LEU A 5 -9.53 19.23 -27.71
N GLN A 6 -10.34 18.85 -28.69
CA GLN A 6 -11.14 17.63 -28.64
C GLN A 6 -10.28 16.35 -28.76
N GLN A 7 -9.20 16.40 -29.54
CA GLN A 7 -8.23 15.30 -29.58
C GLN A 7 -7.44 15.19 -28.27
N HIS A 8 -7.05 16.31 -27.66
CA HIS A 8 -6.38 16.31 -26.35
C HIS A 8 -7.29 15.84 -25.22
N LEU A 9 -8.57 16.21 -25.21
CA LEU A 9 -9.56 15.76 -24.23
C LEU A 9 -9.95 14.29 -24.43
N LYS A 10 -9.96 13.78 -25.67
CA LYS A 10 -10.11 12.33 -25.93
C LYS A 10 -8.88 11.53 -25.48
N SER A 11 -7.67 12.03 -25.66
CA SER A 11 -6.44 11.35 -25.21
C SER A 11 -6.38 11.24 -23.68
N ILE A 12 -6.85 12.24 -22.94
CA ILE A 12 -6.90 12.23 -21.47
C ILE A 12 -7.97 11.24 -20.95
N LYS A 13 -9.07 11.03 -21.67
CA LYS A 13 -10.16 10.13 -21.26
C LYS A 13 -9.90 8.64 -21.55
N TYR A 14 -8.92 8.32 -22.40
CA TYR A 14 -8.55 6.95 -22.79
C TYR A 14 -7.26 6.42 -22.16
N LEU A 15 -6.60 7.16 -21.28
CA LEU A 15 -5.52 6.65 -20.44
C LEU A 15 -6.10 5.74 -19.35
N LYS A 16 -6.61 4.59 -19.76
CA LYS A 16 -6.88 3.49 -18.86
C LYS A 16 -5.52 3.17 -18.23
N LYS A 17 -5.34 3.59 -16.98
CA LYS A 17 -4.11 3.41 -16.22
C LYS A 17 -3.67 1.96 -16.38
N THR A 18 -2.60 1.72 -17.13
CA THR A 18 -2.07 0.39 -17.39
C THR A 18 -1.73 -0.26 -16.06
N THR A 19 -2.10 -1.52 -15.88
CA THR A 19 -1.79 -2.24 -14.63
C THR A 19 -0.31 -2.57 -14.55
N TYR A 20 0.25 -2.68 -13.36
CA TYR A 20 1.64 -3.10 -13.18
C TYR A 20 1.93 -4.45 -13.85
N SER A 21 0.95 -5.37 -13.86
CA SER A 21 1.07 -6.65 -14.58
C SER A 21 1.31 -6.47 -16.08
N THR A 22 0.56 -5.57 -16.70
CA THR A 22 0.69 -5.28 -18.14
C THR A 22 2.01 -4.58 -18.45
N GLN A 23 2.38 -3.58 -17.63
CA GLN A 23 3.65 -2.86 -17.75
C GLN A 23 4.84 -3.80 -17.56
N ALA A 24 4.79 -4.70 -16.57
CA ALA A 24 5.80 -5.72 -16.32
C ALA A 24 5.99 -6.64 -17.53
N SER A 25 4.89 -7.21 -18.03
CA SER A 25 4.93 -8.10 -19.20
C SER A 25 5.49 -7.41 -20.44
N PHE A 26 5.14 -6.14 -20.66
CA PHE A 26 5.66 -5.34 -21.74
C PHE A 26 7.19 -5.16 -21.63
N LEU A 27 7.69 -4.71 -20.47
CA LEU A 27 9.12 -4.46 -20.28
C LEU A 27 9.95 -5.76 -20.36
N ILE A 28 9.47 -6.88 -19.79
CA ILE A 28 10.16 -8.16 -19.86
C ILE A 28 10.25 -8.65 -21.32
N LYS A 29 9.16 -8.59 -22.07
CA LYS A 29 9.17 -8.99 -23.49
C LYS A 29 10.05 -8.06 -24.34
N LEU A 30 9.96 -6.76 -24.08
CA LEU A 30 10.83 -5.78 -24.76
C LEU A 30 12.30 -6.05 -24.48
N SER A 31 12.65 -6.35 -23.21
CA SER A 31 14.00 -6.74 -22.81
C SER A 31 14.51 -7.96 -23.58
N SER A 32 13.68 -9.00 -23.71
CA SER A 32 14.05 -10.21 -24.43
C SER A 32 14.35 -9.91 -25.91
N LEU A 33 13.52 -9.12 -26.59
CA LEU A 33 13.72 -8.76 -28.00
C LEU A 33 15.00 -7.92 -28.19
N VAL A 34 15.19 -6.92 -27.34
CA VAL A 34 16.39 -6.06 -27.40
C VAL A 34 17.66 -6.90 -27.06
N GLY A 35 17.55 -7.86 -26.14
CA GLY A 35 18.64 -8.78 -25.80
C GLY A 35 19.04 -9.70 -26.94
N GLU A 36 18.09 -10.08 -27.82
CA GLU A 36 18.33 -10.84 -29.06
C GLU A 36 18.84 -9.96 -30.22
N GLY A 37 19.03 -8.66 -30.00
CA GLY A 37 19.62 -7.75 -31.00
C GLY A 37 18.61 -6.97 -31.84
N PHE A 38 17.30 -7.04 -31.56
CA PHE A 38 16.33 -6.19 -32.22
C PHE A 38 16.54 -4.72 -31.85
N THR A 39 16.37 -3.83 -32.78
CA THR A 39 16.29 -2.40 -32.49
C THR A 39 15.05 -2.09 -31.67
N LEU A 40 15.08 -1.00 -30.90
CA LEU A 40 13.93 -0.60 -30.08
C LEU A 40 12.64 -0.44 -30.90
N GLY A 41 12.73 0.15 -32.10
CA GLY A 41 11.60 0.37 -33.01
C GLY A 41 11.01 -0.94 -33.54
N GLU A 42 11.86 -1.89 -33.98
CA GLU A 42 11.43 -3.22 -34.43
C GLU A 42 10.76 -4.00 -33.31
N ALA A 43 11.38 -4.00 -32.11
CA ALA A 43 10.84 -4.68 -30.94
C ALA A 43 9.47 -4.12 -30.53
N LEU A 44 9.29 -2.80 -30.52
CA LEU A 44 8.01 -2.15 -30.21
C LEU A 44 6.95 -2.48 -31.26
N THR A 45 7.31 -2.43 -32.55
CA THR A 45 6.41 -2.78 -33.65
C THR A 45 5.95 -4.23 -33.56
N PHE A 46 6.86 -5.14 -33.22
CA PHE A 46 6.54 -6.54 -32.99
C PHE A 46 5.62 -6.72 -31.76
N LEU A 47 5.92 -6.03 -30.65
CA LEU A 47 5.09 -6.07 -29.44
C LEU A 47 3.67 -5.54 -29.69
N ALA A 48 3.50 -4.49 -30.49
CA ALA A 48 2.19 -3.99 -30.86
C ALA A 48 1.33 -5.04 -31.59
N ARG A 49 1.96 -5.97 -32.33
CA ARG A 49 1.25 -7.06 -33.00
C ARG A 49 0.88 -8.22 -32.08
N ILE A 50 1.77 -8.60 -31.15
CA ILE A 50 1.55 -9.75 -30.26
C ILE A 50 0.79 -9.40 -28.99
N MET A 51 0.62 -8.11 -28.70
CA MET A 51 -0.13 -7.60 -27.54
C MET A 51 -1.29 -6.71 -28.02
N PRO A 52 -2.35 -7.26 -28.62
CA PRO A 52 -3.40 -6.48 -29.28
C PRO A 52 -4.20 -5.59 -28.33
N LYS A 53 -4.31 -5.96 -27.05
CA LYS A 53 -4.96 -5.12 -26.03
C LYS A 53 -4.15 -3.88 -25.67
N GLU A 54 -2.86 -3.96 -25.84
CA GLU A 54 -1.87 -2.94 -25.52
C GLU A 54 -1.39 -2.17 -26.78
N ALA A 55 -1.76 -2.65 -27.97
CA ALA A 55 -1.29 -2.10 -29.25
C ALA A 55 -1.46 -0.58 -29.36
N MET A 56 -2.57 -0.06 -28.85
CA MET A 56 -2.87 1.38 -28.95
C MET A 56 -1.84 2.26 -28.24
N TRP A 57 -1.50 1.95 -26.99
CA TRP A 57 -0.53 2.76 -26.26
C TRP A 57 0.92 2.45 -26.67
N ILE A 58 1.20 1.22 -27.16
CA ILE A 58 2.51 0.90 -27.74
C ILE A 58 2.74 1.72 -29.01
N GLN A 59 1.72 1.85 -29.89
CA GLN A 59 1.80 2.69 -31.08
C GLN A 59 2.00 4.17 -30.73
N MET A 60 1.38 4.66 -29.65
CA MET A 60 1.62 6.03 -29.18
C MET A 60 3.07 6.23 -28.74
N ILE A 61 3.67 5.24 -28.05
CA ILE A 61 5.10 5.28 -27.72
C ILE A 61 5.96 5.33 -28.98
N ILE A 62 5.67 4.49 -29.99
CA ILE A 62 6.39 4.52 -31.27
C ILE A 62 6.32 5.91 -31.89
N GLN A 63 5.13 6.50 -31.96
CA GLN A 63 4.95 7.85 -32.52
C GLN A 63 5.72 8.92 -31.73
N GLN A 64 5.77 8.83 -30.40
CA GLN A 64 6.55 9.76 -29.57
C GLN A 64 8.06 9.63 -29.84
N LEU A 65 8.56 8.40 -30.01
CA LEU A 65 9.96 8.14 -30.38
C LEU A 65 10.29 8.69 -31.79
N GLU A 66 9.39 8.53 -32.76
CA GLU A 66 9.51 9.09 -34.11
C GLU A 66 9.56 10.62 -34.07
N ASN A 67 8.86 11.25 -33.10
CA ASN A 67 8.91 12.68 -32.86
C ASN A 67 10.17 13.16 -32.14
N GLY A 68 11.09 12.24 -31.79
CA GLY A 68 12.35 12.54 -31.12
C GLY A 68 12.27 12.55 -29.60
N GLU A 69 11.13 12.15 -28.97
CA GLU A 69 11.05 11.97 -27.51
C GLU A 69 11.90 10.75 -27.09
N ARG A 70 12.47 10.81 -25.89
CA ARG A 70 13.21 9.67 -25.34
C ARG A 70 12.27 8.58 -24.84
N PHE A 71 12.73 7.34 -24.84
CA PHE A 71 11.92 6.20 -24.41
C PHE A 71 11.43 6.30 -22.96
N ASP A 72 12.28 6.80 -22.05
CA ASP A 72 11.91 7.01 -20.64
C ASP A 72 10.80 8.06 -20.47
N GLU A 73 10.78 9.11 -21.28
CA GLU A 73 9.74 10.14 -21.31
C GLU A 73 8.45 9.59 -21.91
N ALA A 74 8.55 8.86 -23.01
CA ALA A 74 7.41 8.24 -23.67
C ALA A 74 6.67 7.28 -22.73
N ILE A 75 7.35 6.38 -22.02
CA ILE A 75 6.71 5.46 -21.07
C ILE A 75 6.16 6.19 -19.82
N ARG A 76 6.79 7.29 -19.39
CA ARG A 76 6.29 8.14 -18.30
C ARG A 76 4.91 8.69 -18.62
N ASN A 77 4.72 9.17 -19.85
CA ASN A 77 3.44 9.68 -20.33
C ASN A 77 2.34 8.60 -20.33
N HIS A 78 2.71 7.32 -20.37
CA HIS A 78 1.79 6.17 -20.29
C HIS A 78 1.63 5.58 -18.89
N GLY A 79 2.05 6.33 -17.84
CA GLY A 79 1.77 6.01 -16.43
C GLY A 79 2.68 4.93 -15.84
N PHE A 80 3.86 4.71 -16.44
CA PHE A 80 4.90 3.93 -15.78
C PHE A 80 5.43 4.66 -14.55
N PRO A 81 5.77 3.94 -13.46
CA PRO A 81 6.32 4.56 -12.27
C PRO A 81 7.62 5.33 -12.56
N GLU A 82 7.77 6.47 -11.92
CA GLU A 82 8.91 7.36 -12.09
C GLU A 82 10.25 6.62 -11.92
N ARG A 83 10.34 5.76 -10.90
CA ARG A 83 11.52 4.93 -10.68
C ARG A 83 11.91 4.10 -11.91
N VAL A 84 10.93 3.46 -12.57
CA VAL A 84 11.17 2.67 -13.79
C VAL A 84 11.69 3.56 -14.90
N CYS A 85 11.09 4.73 -15.07
CA CYS A 85 11.51 5.70 -16.08
C CYS A 85 12.94 6.17 -15.81
N SER A 86 13.29 6.51 -14.58
CA SER A 86 14.64 6.94 -14.21
C SER A 86 15.67 5.83 -14.39
N GLN A 87 15.36 4.59 -13.99
CA GLN A 87 16.25 3.46 -14.18
C GLN A 87 16.51 3.19 -15.68
N ILE A 88 15.50 3.29 -16.50
CA ILE A 88 15.62 3.15 -17.97
C ILE A 88 16.44 4.30 -18.56
N TYR A 89 16.18 5.53 -18.14
CA TYR A 89 16.98 6.70 -18.56
C TYR A 89 18.47 6.51 -18.29
N LEU A 90 18.82 6.14 -17.04
CA LEU A 90 20.21 5.93 -16.67
C LEU A 90 20.88 4.80 -17.47
N SER A 91 20.12 3.76 -17.81
CA SER A 91 20.62 2.65 -18.61
C SER A 91 20.93 3.03 -20.06
N LEU A 92 20.24 4.03 -20.61
CA LEU A 92 20.57 4.59 -21.93
C LEU A 92 21.95 5.27 -21.93
N ILE A 93 22.33 5.88 -20.78
CA ILE A 93 23.63 6.53 -20.61
C ILE A 93 24.74 5.49 -20.40
N HIS A 94 24.47 4.43 -19.63
CA HIS A 94 25.49 3.43 -19.23
C HIS A 94 25.52 2.15 -20.07
N GLY A 95 24.71 2.04 -21.12
CA GLY A 95 24.76 0.94 -22.09
C GLY A 95 24.19 -0.41 -21.62
N ARG A 96 23.43 -0.46 -20.50
CA ARG A 96 22.80 -1.69 -19.97
C ARG A 96 21.27 -1.71 -20.18
N PHE A 97 20.81 -1.25 -21.33
CA PHE A 97 19.38 -0.99 -21.59
C PHE A 97 18.51 -2.24 -21.46
N ALA A 98 18.87 -3.36 -22.12
CA ALA A 98 18.10 -4.61 -22.01
C ALA A 98 18.00 -5.11 -20.55
N PHE A 99 19.10 -5.03 -19.80
CA PHE A 99 19.11 -5.42 -18.37
C PHE A 99 18.18 -4.52 -17.54
N ALA A 100 18.20 -3.22 -17.76
CA ALA A 100 17.32 -2.28 -17.05
C ALA A 100 15.84 -2.50 -17.37
N LEU A 101 15.50 -2.82 -18.63
CA LEU A 101 14.15 -3.20 -19.02
C LEU A 101 13.68 -4.46 -18.25
N ASN A 102 14.52 -5.50 -18.20
CA ASN A 102 14.20 -6.73 -17.50
C ASN A 102 14.02 -6.51 -16.00
N SER A 103 14.98 -5.86 -15.35
CA SER A 103 14.93 -5.59 -13.90
C SER A 103 13.75 -4.69 -13.52
N SER A 104 13.42 -3.70 -14.35
CA SER A 104 12.23 -2.87 -14.18
C SER A 104 10.93 -3.67 -14.36
N GLY A 105 10.90 -4.58 -15.32
CA GLY A 105 9.77 -5.49 -15.52
C GLY A 105 9.56 -6.45 -14.34
N LEU A 106 10.63 -7.06 -13.85
CA LEU A 106 10.59 -7.91 -12.65
C LEU A 106 10.12 -7.12 -11.42
N TYR A 107 10.64 -5.91 -11.22
CA TYR A 107 10.19 -5.02 -10.16
C TYR A 107 8.68 -4.76 -10.20
N LEU A 108 8.11 -4.45 -11.36
CA LEU A 108 6.68 -4.22 -11.51
C LEU A 108 5.87 -5.51 -11.28
N SER A 109 6.38 -6.65 -11.70
CA SER A 109 5.78 -7.96 -11.45
C SER A 109 5.69 -8.26 -9.96
N ASP A 110 6.78 -8.02 -9.22
CA ASP A 110 6.83 -8.20 -7.77
C ASP A 110 5.88 -7.24 -7.04
N ARG A 111 5.81 -6.00 -7.47
CA ARG A 111 4.85 -5.01 -6.94
C ARG A 111 3.40 -5.44 -7.14
N GLU A 112 3.07 -5.98 -8.31
CA GLU A 112 1.72 -6.50 -8.57
C GLU A 112 1.42 -7.73 -7.72
N LYS A 113 2.39 -8.64 -7.55
CA LYS A 113 2.28 -9.81 -6.66
C LYS A 113 2.03 -9.39 -5.22
N GLN A 114 2.84 -8.47 -4.69
CA GLN A 114 2.68 -7.92 -3.34
C GLN A 114 1.28 -7.31 -3.14
N LYS A 115 0.82 -6.53 -4.11
CA LYS A 115 -0.54 -5.94 -4.08
C LYS A 115 -1.63 -7.02 -4.07
N LYS A 116 -1.50 -8.05 -4.91
CA LYS A 116 -2.46 -9.16 -4.96
C LYS A 116 -2.48 -9.95 -3.66
N ASP A 117 -1.33 -10.20 -3.07
CA ASP A 117 -1.23 -10.93 -1.80
C ASP A 117 -1.88 -10.13 -0.65
N LEU A 118 -1.65 -8.81 -0.59
CA LEU A 118 -2.34 -7.93 0.36
C LEU A 118 -3.87 -7.92 0.13
N MET A 119 -4.33 -7.84 -1.11
CA MET A 119 -5.77 -7.86 -1.42
C MET A 119 -6.42 -9.19 -1.03
N LYS A 120 -5.74 -10.33 -1.22
CA LYS A 120 -6.23 -11.63 -0.76
C LYS A 120 -6.37 -11.68 0.76
N LEU A 121 -5.38 -11.15 1.50
CA LEU A 121 -5.43 -11.10 2.96
C LEU A 121 -6.59 -10.22 3.47
N LEU A 122 -6.91 -9.14 2.76
CA LEU A 122 -8.00 -8.21 3.13
C LEU A 122 -9.39 -8.72 2.74
N GLN A 123 -9.49 -9.66 1.79
CA GLN A 123 -10.77 -10.12 1.25
C GLN A 123 -11.68 -10.73 2.33
N TYR A 124 -11.14 -11.62 3.14
CA TYR A 124 -11.91 -12.31 4.20
C TYR A 124 -12.42 -11.35 5.28
N PRO A 125 -11.59 -10.51 5.91
CA PRO A 125 -12.06 -9.51 6.88
C PRO A 125 -13.11 -8.57 6.31
N PHE A 126 -12.97 -8.17 5.06
CA PHE A 126 -13.94 -7.28 4.40
C PHE A 126 -15.33 -7.94 4.25
N ILE A 127 -15.38 -9.19 3.78
CA ILE A 127 -16.63 -9.96 3.67
C ILE A 127 -17.27 -10.11 5.04
N LEU A 128 -16.49 -10.43 6.07
CA LEU A 128 -17.00 -10.62 7.43
C LEU A 128 -17.58 -9.31 8.00
N LEU A 129 -16.91 -8.17 7.80
CA LEU A 129 -17.44 -6.86 8.21
C LEU A 129 -18.73 -6.48 7.48
N MET A 130 -18.82 -6.77 6.17
CA MET A 130 -20.03 -6.54 5.39
C MET A 130 -21.19 -7.39 5.91
N PHE A 131 -20.93 -8.65 6.25
CA PHE A 131 -21.93 -9.54 6.82
C PHE A 131 -22.41 -9.06 8.20
N MET A 132 -21.49 -8.62 9.06
CA MET A 132 -21.81 -8.04 10.36
C MET A 132 -22.69 -6.77 10.23
N LEU A 133 -22.34 -5.88 9.30
CA LEU A 133 -23.16 -4.69 9.00
C LEU A 133 -24.56 -5.08 8.54
N GLY A 134 -24.69 -6.11 7.70
CA GLY A 134 -25.97 -6.64 7.25
C GLY A 134 -26.84 -7.13 8.42
N ILE A 135 -26.26 -7.86 9.37
CA ILE A 135 -26.97 -8.31 10.58
C ILE A 135 -27.45 -7.12 11.41
N LEU A 136 -26.57 -6.13 11.64
CA LEU A 136 -26.94 -4.94 12.43
C LEU A 136 -28.07 -4.12 11.78
N ILE A 137 -28.06 -3.98 10.45
CA ILE A 137 -29.14 -3.31 9.71
C ILE A 137 -30.44 -4.12 9.80
N ALA A 138 -30.38 -5.43 9.59
CA ALA A 138 -31.54 -6.31 9.70
C ALA A 138 -32.16 -6.25 11.11
N MET A 139 -31.33 -6.30 12.15
CA MET A 139 -31.76 -6.14 13.53
C MET A 139 -32.49 -4.82 13.77
N ARG A 140 -31.94 -3.72 13.25
CA ARG A 140 -32.57 -2.41 13.39
C ARG A 140 -33.94 -2.32 12.71
N ILE A 141 -34.07 -2.91 11.51
CA ILE A 141 -35.30 -2.80 10.72
C ILE A 141 -36.41 -3.74 11.27
N VAL A 142 -36.01 -4.96 11.68
CA VAL A 142 -36.98 -6.01 12.05
C VAL A 142 -37.24 -6.01 13.54
N LEU A 143 -36.22 -5.91 14.39
CA LEU A 143 -36.37 -6.11 15.83
C LEU A 143 -36.73 -4.82 16.59
N LEU A 144 -36.23 -3.65 16.17
CA LEU A 144 -36.47 -2.40 16.88
C LEU A 144 -37.98 -2.03 16.92
N PRO A 145 -38.74 -2.12 15.83
CA PRO A 145 -40.20 -1.86 15.87
C PRO A 145 -40.97 -2.80 16.80
N SER A 146 -40.61 -4.11 16.79
CA SER A 146 -41.23 -5.10 17.67
C SER A 146 -40.96 -4.82 19.15
N PHE A 147 -39.82 -4.23 19.47
CA PHE A 147 -39.52 -3.79 20.83
C PHE A 147 -40.31 -2.54 21.22
N GLU A 148 -40.44 -1.53 20.35
CA GLU A 148 -41.19 -0.33 20.61
C GLU A 148 -42.68 -0.68 20.91
N GLU A 149 -43.29 -1.59 20.13
CA GLU A 149 -44.67 -2.06 20.36
C GLU A 149 -44.82 -2.77 21.71
N LEU A 150 -43.85 -3.62 22.11
CA LEU A 150 -43.89 -4.33 23.39
C LEU A 150 -43.74 -3.37 24.59
N TYR A 151 -42.94 -2.33 24.46
CA TYR A 151 -42.67 -1.40 25.56
C TYR A 151 -43.73 -0.31 25.71
N ASP A 152 -44.37 0.12 24.60
CA ASP A 152 -45.48 1.08 24.64
C ASP A 152 -46.72 0.51 25.34
N THR A 153 -46.94 -0.81 25.27
CA THR A 153 -48.05 -1.50 25.94
C THR A 153 -47.82 -1.70 27.45
N THR A 154 -46.60 -1.60 27.93
CA THR A 154 -46.23 -1.99 29.30
C THR A 154 -45.82 -0.78 30.13
N ASN A 155 -46.40 0.32 30.17
CA ASN A 155 -46.23 1.54 30.99
C ASN A 155 -45.16 1.53 32.15
N GLN A 156 -44.13 0.71 32.03
CA GLN A 156 -43.15 0.44 33.11
C GLN A 156 -41.91 1.36 32.96
N ASN A 157 -41.49 1.90 34.12
CA ASN A 157 -40.18 2.53 34.26
C ASN A 157 -39.07 1.50 34.04
N LEU A 158 -38.62 1.41 32.76
CA LEU A 158 -37.54 0.51 32.35
C LEU A 158 -36.28 0.70 33.22
N SER A 159 -35.89 -0.36 33.91
CA SER A 159 -34.55 -0.44 34.55
C SER A 159 -33.45 -0.13 33.54
N TRP A 160 -32.37 0.47 34.00
CA TRP A 160 -31.20 0.77 33.16
C TRP A 160 -30.70 -0.43 32.32
N ILE A 161 -30.83 -1.64 32.86
CA ILE A 161 -30.43 -2.90 32.20
C ILE A 161 -31.27 -3.16 30.95
N ASN A 162 -32.55 -2.79 30.96
CA ASN A 162 -33.47 -2.99 29.84
C ASN A 162 -33.30 -1.91 28.75
N ARG A 163 -32.96 -0.68 29.15
CA ARG A 163 -32.77 0.46 28.21
C ARG A 163 -31.45 0.38 27.44
N PHE A 164 -30.40 -0.19 28.04
CA PHE A 164 -29.05 -0.19 27.45
C PHE A 164 -28.99 -0.87 26.06
N PRO A 165 -29.52 -2.10 25.85
CA PRO A 165 -29.50 -2.75 24.54
C PRO A 165 -30.26 -1.97 23.46
N ILE A 166 -31.40 -1.42 23.82
CA ILE A 166 -32.28 -0.65 22.89
C ILE A 166 -31.56 0.63 22.46
N LEU A 167 -31.03 1.40 23.42
CA LEU A 167 -30.26 2.61 23.15
C LEU A 167 -29.03 2.33 22.29
N LEU A 168 -28.38 1.19 22.51
CA LEU A 168 -27.22 0.79 21.74
C LEU A 168 -27.60 0.53 20.27
N ILE A 169 -28.68 -0.20 20.02
CA ILE A 169 -29.17 -0.50 18.66
C ILE A 169 -29.71 0.77 17.98
N GLN A 170 -30.48 1.58 18.70
CA GLN A 170 -31.09 2.80 18.18
C GLN A 170 -30.04 3.85 17.78
N HIS A 171 -29.04 4.07 18.63
CA HIS A 171 -28.02 5.10 18.43
C HIS A 171 -26.77 4.59 17.70
N PHE A 172 -26.67 3.29 17.41
CA PHE A 172 -25.52 2.68 16.75
C PHE A 172 -25.07 3.41 15.47
N PRO A 173 -25.95 3.76 14.50
CA PRO A 173 -25.53 4.50 13.31
C PRO A 173 -25.09 5.94 13.62
N ILE A 174 -25.69 6.58 14.63
CA ILE A 174 -25.28 7.92 15.07
C ILE A 174 -23.91 7.85 15.74
N ILE A 175 -23.68 6.84 16.59
CA ILE A 175 -22.40 6.61 17.26
C ILE A 175 -21.31 6.35 16.21
N ILE A 176 -21.59 5.51 15.22
CA ILE A 176 -20.63 5.26 14.13
C ILE A 176 -20.39 6.54 13.32
N GLY A 177 -21.43 7.25 12.94
CA GLY A 177 -21.32 8.50 12.19
C GLY A 177 -20.51 9.56 12.94
N MET A 178 -20.76 9.73 14.24
CA MET A 178 -20.04 10.68 15.09
C MET A 178 -18.59 10.28 15.30
N ASN A 179 -18.29 8.98 15.51
CA ASN A 179 -16.92 8.47 15.57
C ASN A 179 -16.18 8.65 14.24
N LEU A 180 -16.85 8.41 13.11
CA LEU A 180 -16.27 8.59 11.78
C LEU A 180 -15.99 10.06 11.51
N LEU A 181 -16.87 10.97 11.91
CA LEU A 181 -16.70 12.41 11.79
C LEU A 181 -15.57 12.92 12.70
N LEU A 182 -15.51 12.44 13.94
CA LEU A 182 -14.43 12.72 14.88
C LEU A 182 -13.09 12.23 14.31
N PHE A 183 -13.06 11.00 13.80
CA PHE A 183 -11.87 10.42 13.15
C PHE A 183 -11.44 11.26 11.93
N LEU A 184 -12.39 11.73 11.13
CA LEU A 184 -12.10 12.56 9.96
C LEU A 184 -11.52 13.93 10.38
N ILE A 185 -12.06 14.56 11.41
CA ILE A 185 -11.55 15.83 11.95
C ILE A 185 -10.12 15.63 12.51
N LEU A 186 -9.91 14.60 13.31
CA LEU A 186 -8.60 14.25 13.85
C LEU A 186 -7.61 13.94 12.72
N PHE A 187 -8.03 13.19 11.70
CA PHE A 187 -7.22 12.87 10.54
C PHE A 187 -6.80 14.12 9.74
N ILE A 188 -7.73 15.05 9.52
CA ILE A 188 -7.44 16.32 8.83
C ILE A 188 -6.47 17.18 9.65
N SER A 189 -6.71 17.32 10.96
CA SER A 189 -5.84 18.09 11.87
C SER A 189 -4.44 17.48 11.92
N PHE A 190 -4.37 16.17 12.05
CA PHE A 190 -3.12 15.41 12.04
C PHE A 190 -2.37 15.59 10.71
N ARG A 191 -3.09 15.51 9.58
CA ARG A 191 -2.52 15.72 8.24
C ARG A 191 -1.96 17.13 8.05
N GLN A 192 -2.59 18.15 8.63
CA GLN A 192 -2.08 19.53 8.55
C GLN A 192 -0.80 19.74 9.37
N GLN A 193 -0.69 19.17 10.56
CA GLN A 193 0.55 19.20 11.36
C GLN A 193 1.67 18.41 10.69
N PHE A 194 1.35 17.23 10.13
CA PHE A 194 2.31 16.39 9.41
C PHE A 194 2.86 17.01 8.13
N LYS A 195 2.17 17.97 7.50
CA LYS A 195 2.70 18.67 6.31
C LYS A 195 3.97 19.49 6.59
N LYS A 196 4.17 19.92 7.83
CA LYS A 196 5.35 20.72 8.24
C LYS A 196 6.57 19.86 8.61
N TRP A 197 6.38 18.56 8.82
CA TRP A 197 7.45 17.66 9.25
C TRP A 197 8.18 17.06 8.06
N THR A 198 9.49 16.80 8.25
CA THR A 198 10.27 16.00 7.30
C THR A 198 9.77 14.56 7.28
N GLU A 199 10.02 13.83 6.19
CA GLU A 199 9.56 12.44 6.08
C GLU A 199 10.28 11.52 7.09
N ILE A 200 11.55 11.81 7.41
CA ILE A 200 12.29 11.14 8.49
C ILE A 200 11.63 11.38 9.84
N GLN A 201 11.22 12.62 10.15
CA GLN A 201 10.51 12.92 11.40
C GLN A 201 9.16 12.19 11.48
N LYS A 202 8.42 12.13 10.37
CA LYS A 202 7.16 11.38 10.28
C LYS A 202 7.38 9.89 10.53
N ALA A 203 8.37 9.29 9.86
CA ALA A 203 8.72 7.90 10.04
C ALA A 203 9.11 7.63 11.51
N THR A 204 9.96 8.47 12.10
CA THR A 204 10.39 8.34 13.49
C THR A 204 9.24 8.50 14.49
N PHE A 205 8.31 9.42 14.23
CA PHE A 205 7.13 9.59 15.08
C PHE A 205 6.22 8.35 15.05
N LEU A 206 5.99 7.77 13.88
CA LEU A 206 5.19 6.57 13.73
C LEU A 206 5.80 5.37 14.48
N MET A 207 7.12 5.36 14.71
CA MET A 207 7.78 4.35 15.54
C MET A 207 7.39 4.43 17.02
N LYS A 208 6.83 5.55 17.50
CA LYS A 208 6.37 5.68 18.90
C LYS A 208 5.05 4.94 19.15
N ILE A 209 4.33 4.55 18.10
CA ILE A 209 3.07 3.81 18.22
C ILE A 209 3.40 2.32 18.39
N PRO A 210 3.11 1.71 19.58
CA PRO A 210 3.67 0.39 19.94
C PRO A 210 3.28 -0.73 18.98
N PHE A 211 2.10 -0.74 18.42
CA PHE A 211 1.65 -1.77 17.49
C PHE A 211 2.19 -1.58 16.06
N LEU A 212 2.27 -0.31 15.61
CA LEU A 212 2.72 0.05 14.27
C LEU A 212 4.25 -0.02 14.12
N ASN A 213 5.00 0.13 15.21
CA ASN A 213 6.47 0.16 15.20
C ASN A 213 7.05 -1.05 14.47
N THR A 214 6.70 -2.27 14.89
CA THR A 214 7.27 -3.50 14.33
C THR A 214 6.90 -3.70 12.86
N LEU A 215 5.65 -3.37 12.48
CA LEU A 215 5.19 -3.45 11.10
C LEU A 215 5.92 -2.44 10.19
N LEU A 216 6.02 -1.19 10.66
CA LEU A 216 6.64 -0.12 9.88
C LEU A 216 8.16 -0.28 9.77
N LYS A 217 8.85 -0.75 10.83
CA LYS A 217 10.27 -1.09 10.75
C LYS A 217 10.54 -2.12 9.65
N ARG A 218 9.77 -3.21 9.62
CA ARG A 218 9.89 -4.24 8.59
C ARG A 218 9.57 -3.70 7.20
N TYR A 219 8.53 -2.85 7.09
CA TYR A 219 8.17 -2.21 5.82
C TYR A 219 9.29 -1.31 5.29
N TYR A 220 9.84 -0.41 6.11
CA TYR A 220 10.90 0.50 5.68
C TYR A 220 12.20 -0.28 5.39
N THR A 221 12.55 -1.24 6.24
CA THR A 221 13.73 -2.08 6.02
C THR A 221 13.62 -2.88 4.73
N HIS A 222 12.48 -3.56 4.51
CA HIS A 222 12.19 -4.24 3.24
C HIS A 222 12.35 -3.28 2.05
N PHE A 223 11.67 -2.13 2.11
CA PHE A 223 11.65 -1.18 1.03
C PHE A 223 13.06 -0.70 0.65
N PHE A 224 13.85 -0.25 1.61
CA PHE A 224 15.20 0.24 1.36
C PHE A 224 16.15 -0.89 0.94
N SER A 225 16.14 -2.02 1.62
CA SER A 225 16.99 -3.17 1.26
C SER A 225 16.68 -3.67 -0.16
N TYR A 226 15.42 -3.72 -0.53
CA TYR A 226 15.01 -4.11 -1.88
C TYR A 226 15.49 -3.10 -2.94
N GLU A 227 15.26 -1.80 -2.71
CA GLU A 227 15.67 -0.74 -3.61
C GLU A 227 17.19 -0.74 -3.82
N TRP A 228 17.95 -0.78 -2.73
CA TRP A 228 19.42 -0.84 -2.77
C TRP A 228 19.92 -2.09 -3.48
N SER A 229 19.34 -3.25 -3.15
CA SER A 229 19.74 -4.51 -3.80
C SER A 229 19.58 -4.47 -5.32
N GLN A 230 18.46 -3.89 -5.80
CA GLN A 230 18.20 -3.78 -7.24
C GLN A 230 19.17 -2.83 -7.93
N LEU A 231 19.49 -1.70 -7.31
CA LEU A 231 20.43 -0.72 -7.86
C LEU A 231 21.88 -1.29 -7.89
N LEU A 232 22.31 -1.94 -6.81
CA LEU A 232 23.61 -2.61 -6.75
C LEU A 232 23.72 -3.74 -7.78
N ARG A 233 22.67 -4.57 -7.95
CA ARG A 233 22.63 -5.61 -9.00
C ARG A 233 22.68 -5.03 -10.40
N SER A 234 22.12 -3.84 -10.60
CA SER A 234 22.23 -3.10 -11.87
C SER A 234 23.62 -2.53 -12.11
N GLY A 235 24.57 -2.69 -11.17
CA GLY A 235 25.96 -2.26 -11.28
C GLY A 235 26.18 -0.81 -10.87
N TYR A 236 25.21 -0.16 -10.21
CA TYR A 236 25.43 1.18 -9.66
C TYR A 236 26.34 1.11 -8.44
N GLN A 237 27.28 2.06 -8.39
CA GLN A 237 28.13 2.27 -7.21
C GLN A 237 27.36 3.07 -6.15
N MET A 238 27.82 3.01 -4.88
CA MET A 238 27.22 3.66 -3.73
C MET A 238 26.87 5.14 -3.99
N ASN A 239 27.87 5.91 -4.49
CA ASN A 239 27.68 7.34 -4.76
C ASN A 239 26.58 7.61 -5.79
N ALA A 240 26.54 6.82 -6.87
CA ALA A 240 25.50 6.94 -7.91
C ALA A 240 24.13 6.55 -7.39
N ILE A 241 24.05 5.60 -6.45
CA ILE A 241 22.78 5.24 -5.78
C ILE A 241 22.27 6.38 -4.92
N ILE A 242 23.14 7.02 -4.14
CA ILE A 242 22.78 8.17 -3.30
C ILE A 242 22.31 9.33 -4.16
N GLU A 243 23.01 9.64 -5.25
CA GLU A 243 22.62 10.69 -6.20
C GLU A 243 21.25 10.38 -6.85
N LEU A 244 21.01 9.13 -7.26
CA LEU A 244 19.74 8.68 -7.83
C LEU A 244 18.61 8.82 -6.81
N MET A 245 18.86 8.48 -5.55
CA MET A 245 17.87 8.62 -4.48
C MET A 245 17.56 10.08 -4.12
N GLN A 246 18.47 11.02 -4.42
CA GLN A 246 18.23 12.47 -4.25
C GLN A 246 17.45 13.08 -5.41
N SER A 247 17.31 12.38 -6.53
CA SER A 247 16.63 12.88 -7.72
C SER A 247 15.15 13.24 -7.45
N LYS A 248 14.56 14.05 -8.34
CA LYS A 248 13.14 14.45 -8.23
C LYS A 248 12.18 13.26 -8.35
N GLU A 249 12.65 12.21 -8.96
CA GLU A 249 11.92 10.97 -9.27
C GLU A 249 11.86 10.02 -8.07
N ALA A 250 12.75 10.19 -7.08
CA ALA A 250 12.74 9.40 -5.86
C ALA A 250 11.61 9.84 -4.91
N THR A 251 11.15 8.91 -4.07
CA THR A 251 10.18 9.27 -3.02
C THR A 251 10.78 10.30 -2.06
N LYS A 252 9.94 11.13 -1.44
CA LYS A 252 10.42 12.14 -0.50
C LYS A 252 11.28 11.55 0.62
N LEU A 253 10.86 10.39 1.16
CA LEU A 253 11.62 9.71 2.21
C LEU A 253 12.97 9.21 1.69
N MET A 254 13.03 8.62 0.49
CA MET A 254 14.31 8.19 -0.10
C MET A 254 15.27 9.37 -0.25
N ARG A 255 14.75 10.51 -0.70
CA ARG A 255 15.55 11.73 -0.87
C ARG A 255 16.13 12.24 0.44
N GLU A 256 15.30 12.32 1.47
CA GLU A 256 15.77 12.77 2.80
C GLU A 256 16.77 11.79 3.40
N VAL A 257 16.53 10.47 3.26
CA VAL A 257 17.48 9.43 3.72
C VAL A 257 18.79 9.52 2.95
N ALA A 258 18.75 9.75 1.64
CA ALA A 258 19.96 9.87 0.82
C ALA A 258 20.80 11.12 1.22
N ILE A 259 20.15 12.26 1.44
CA ILE A 259 20.82 13.47 1.94
C ILE A 259 21.45 13.22 3.34
N TYR A 260 20.70 12.54 4.22
CA TYR A 260 21.19 12.19 5.55
C TYR A 260 22.41 11.24 5.47
N MET A 261 22.35 10.24 4.59
CA MET A 261 23.48 9.31 4.36
C MET A 261 24.70 10.04 3.82
N GLU A 262 24.55 10.86 2.77
CA GLU A 262 25.63 11.64 2.19
C GLU A 262 26.32 12.51 3.26
N THR A 263 25.54 13.20 4.09
CA THR A 263 26.07 14.02 5.18
C THR A 263 26.90 13.20 6.16
N ASN A 264 26.45 11.99 6.52
CA ASN A 264 27.18 11.12 7.44
C ASN A 264 28.44 10.51 6.79
N LEU A 265 28.38 10.13 5.51
CA LEU A 265 29.53 9.60 4.77
C LEU A 265 30.61 10.68 4.61
N ILE A 266 30.25 11.93 4.31
CA ILE A 266 31.18 13.06 4.27
C ILE A 266 31.79 13.34 5.67
N ALA A 267 31.03 13.11 6.74
CA ALA A 267 31.53 13.20 8.13
C ALA A 267 32.42 12.00 8.54
N GLY A 268 32.72 11.07 7.63
CA GLY A 268 33.61 9.94 7.85
C GLY A 268 32.93 8.70 8.45
N LYS A 269 31.62 8.66 8.58
CA LYS A 269 30.89 7.45 8.98
C LYS A 269 30.78 6.49 7.79
N ASN A 270 30.71 5.21 8.08
CA ASN A 270 30.48 4.20 7.04
C ASN A 270 28.97 4.04 6.72
N PHE A 271 28.65 3.22 5.72
CA PHE A 271 27.26 2.97 5.30
C PHE A 271 26.42 2.33 6.41
N GLN A 272 26.95 1.32 7.10
CA GLN A 272 26.32 0.65 8.23
C GLN A 272 25.94 1.67 9.32
N GLU A 273 26.90 2.45 9.80
CA GLU A 273 26.70 3.45 10.85
C GLU A 273 25.63 4.49 10.47
N SER A 274 25.63 4.91 9.20
CA SER A 274 24.64 5.85 8.68
C SER A 274 23.23 5.31 8.73
N MET A 275 23.04 4.01 8.46
CA MET A 275 21.72 3.35 8.48
C MET A 275 21.25 3.04 9.89
N GLU A 276 22.13 2.65 10.80
CA GLU A 276 21.82 2.37 12.21
C GLU A 276 21.29 3.59 12.98
N LEU A 277 21.70 4.78 12.57
CA LEU A 277 21.21 6.03 13.18
C LEU A 277 19.73 6.33 12.86
N LEU A 278 19.12 5.63 11.92
CA LEU A 278 17.73 5.81 11.53
C LEU A 278 16.81 4.82 12.27
N PRO A 279 16.00 5.28 13.24
CA PRO A 279 15.28 4.42 14.18
C PRO A 279 14.15 3.59 13.54
N PHE A 280 13.80 3.90 12.30
CA PHE A 280 12.76 3.17 11.56
C PHE A 280 13.30 1.98 10.75
N PHE A 281 14.59 1.70 10.81
CA PHE A 281 15.15 0.46 10.28
C PHE A 281 15.28 -0.60 11.38
N ASN A 282 15.24 -1.87 10.99
CA ASN A 282 15.58 -2.96 11.88
C ASN A 282 17.07 -2.91 12.23
N PRO A 283 17.45 -3.16 13.49
CA PRO A 283 18.85 -3.18 13.90
C PRO A 283 19.72 -4.19 13.13
N GLU A 284 19.12 -5.29 12.68
CA GLU A 284 19.80 -6.33 11.89
C GLU A 284 20.31 -5.83 10.54
N LEU A 285 19.72 -4.75 9.99
CA LEU A 285 20.12 -4.19 8.69
C LEU A 285 21.60 -3.79 8.69
N GLY A 286 22.08 -3.21 9.79
CA GLY A 286 23.49 -2.82 9.93
C GLY A 286 24.43 -4.04 9.83
N LEU A 287 24.08 -5.15 10.47
CA LEU A 287 24.86 -6.40 10.40
C LEU A 287 24.86 -6.99 8.99
N ILE A 288 23.74 -6.97 8.28
CA ILE A 288 23.63 -7.43 6.89
C ILE A 288 24.50 -6.57 5.96
N ILE A 289 24.51 -5.26 6.17
CA ILE A 289 25.36 -4.35 5.40
C ILE A 289 26.83 -4.67 5.65
N LEU A 290 27.24 -4.75 6.91
CA LEU A 290 28.64 -5.04 7.30
C LEU A 290 29.13 -6.36 6.68
N HIS A 291 28.33 -7.42 6.80
CA HIS A 291 28.68 -8.72 6.26
C HIS A 291 28.72 -8.69 4.72
N GLY A 292 27.75 -8.06 4.08
CA GLY A 292 27.67 -7.95 2.63
C GLY A 292 28.81 -7.12 2.02
N GLU A 293 29.28 -6.09 2.71
CA GLU A 293 30.48 -5.33 2.33
C GLU A 293 31.75 -6.17 2.47
N ALA A 294 31.91 -6.89 3.59
CA ALA A 294 33.07 -7.73 3.86
C ALA A 294 33.19 -8.90 2.85
N THR A 295 32.05 -9.45 2.42
CA THR A 295 32.01 -10.58 1.46
C THR A 295 31.92 -10.14 0.00
N SER A 296 31.81 -8.83 -0.27
CA SER A 296 31.51 -8.27 -1.59
C SER A 296 30.21 -8.78 -2.21
N GLN A 297 29.25 -9.21 -1.38
CA GLN A 297 27.94 -9.75 -1.78
C GLN A 297 26.76 -8.89 -1.30
N LEU A 298 27.00 -7.62 -0.99
CA LEU A 298 26.02 -6.69 -0.43
C LEU A 298 24.68 -6.70 -1.20
N ALA A 299 24.72 -6.72 -2.53
CA ALA A 299 23.52 -6.73 -3.36
C ALA A 299 22.65 -7.99 -3.14
N SER A 300 23.29 -9.15 -2.99
CA SER A 300 22.61 -10.44 -2.79
C SER A 300 22.04 -10.54 -1.37
N GLU A 301 22.81 -10.14 -0.38
CA GLU A 301 22.40 -10.18 1.02
C GLU A 301 21.25 -9.21 1.31
N LEU A 302 21.33 -7.99 0.80
CA LEU A 302 20.21 -7.04 0.90
C LEU A 302 18.94 -7.56 0.20
N ALA A 303 19.06 -8.29 -0.92
CA ALA A 303 17.92 -8.87 -1.60
C ALA A 303 17.26 -9.98 -0.77
N LEU A 304 18.06 -10.87 -0.19
CA LEU A 304 17.57 -11.95 0.69
C LEU A 304 16.93 -11.38 1.95
N TYR A 305 17.58 -10.39 2.56
CA TYR A 305 17.04 -9.74 3.75
C TYR A 305 15.75 -8.96 3.46
N ALA A 306 15.67 -8.29 2.31
CA ALA A 306 14.44 -7.65 1.86
C ALA A 306 13.29 -8.67 1.72
N GLN A 307 13.57 -9.84 1.14
CA GLN A 307 12.59 -10.91 0.99
C GLN A 307 12.13 -11.44 2.37
N ASP A 308 13.04 -11.62 3.31
CA ASP A 308 12.72 -12.05 4.67
C ASP A 308 11.86 -11.02 5.39
N CYS A 309 12.24 -9.75 5.38
CA CYS A 309 11.44 -8.64 5.93
C CYS A 309 10.03 -8.59 5.33
N GLN A 310 9.89 -8.83 4.01
CA GLN A 310 8.60 -8.91 3.34
C GLN A 310 7.74 -10.07 3.87
N ASN A 311 8.31 -11.27 3.94
CA ASN A 311 7.61 -12.46 4.43
C ASN A 311 7.15 -12.26 5.88
N GLN A 312 8.02 -11.71 6.72
CA GLN A 312 7.70 -11.40 8.11
C GLN A 312 6.62 -10.32 8.23
N LEU A 313 6.63 -9.29 7.36
CA LEU A 313 5.61 -8.26 7.29
C LEU A 313 4.24 -8.85 6.93
N LEU A 314 4.18 -9.68 5.87
CA LEU A 314 2.95 -10.36 5.45
C LEU A 314 2.41 -11.28 6.53
N PHE A 315 3.27 -12.04 7.20
CA PHE A 315 2.90 -12.91 8.32
C PHE A 315 2.32 -12.13 9.49
N GLN A 316 2.92 -10.98 9.84
CA GLN A 316 2.39 -10.12 10.90
C GLN A 316 1.03 -9.52 10.53
N ILE A 317 0.88 -9.03 9.30
CA ILE A 317 -0.39 -8.52 8.80
C ILE A 317 -1.46 -9.62 8.90
N GLN A 318 -1.15 -10.84 8.46
CA GLN A 318 -2.06 -11.97 8.56
C GLN A 318 -2.43 -12.29 10.01
N ARG A 319 -1.47 -12.27 10.94
CA ARG A 319 -1.72 -12.48 12.38
C ARG A 319 -2.66 -11.42 12.95
N VAL A 320 -2.49 -10.15 12.59
CA VAL A 320 -3.41 -9.08 13.00
C VAL A 320 -4.82 -9.34 12.50
N PHE A 321 -4.97 -9.70 11.24
CA PHE A 321 -6.29 -10.00 10.67
C PHE A 321 -6.92 -11.26 11.25
N SER A 322 -6.14 -12.25 11.67
CA SER A 322 -6.68 -13.45 12.33
C SER A 322 -7.32 -13.15 13.71
N TRP A 323 -6.92 -12.06 14.38
CA TRP A 323 -7.55 -11.58 15.61
C TRP A 323 -8.87 -10.84 15.36
N ILE A 324 -9.11 -10.33 14.16
CA ILE A 324 -10.36 -9.63 13.83
C ILE A 324 -11.54 -10.61 13.92
N GLN A 325 -11.38 -11.84 13.48
CA GLN A 325 -12.44 -12.85 13.49
C GLN A 325 -12.97 -13.16 14.90
N PRO A 326 -12.16 -13.52 15.90
CA PRO A 326 -12.63 -13.72 17.28
C PRO A 326 -13.32 -12.48 17.87
N VAL A 327 -12.79 -11.28 17.59
CA VAL A 327 -13.39 -10.02 18.07
C VAL A 327 -14.78 -9.82 17.47
N ILE A 328 -14.95 -10.06 16.17
CA ILE A 328 -16.26 -9.94 15.51
C ILE A 328 -17.24 -10.96 16.08
N PHE A 329 -16.82 -12.23 16.26
CA PHE A 329 -17.69 -13.23 16.86
C PHE A 329 -18.11 -12.86 18.27
N LEU A 330 -17.21 -12.29 19.07
CA LEU A 330 -17.53 -11.83 20.42
C LEU A 330 -18.53 -10.67 20.39
N ILE A 331 -18.38 -9.71 19.47
CA ILE A 331 -19.35 -8.62 19.28
C ILE A 331 -20.72 -9.16 18.85
N VAL A 332 -20.77 -10.09 17.90
CA VAL A 332 -22.04 -10.69 17.44
C VAL A 332 -22.69 -11.48 18.56
N ALA A 333 -21.94 -12.30 19.31
CA ALA A 333 -22.47 -13.04 20.45
C ALA A 333 -23.01 -12.12 21.54
N PHE A 334 -22.30 -11.01 21.83
CA PHE A 334 -22.77 -9.99 22.77
C PHE A 334 -24.07 -9.32 22.30
N LEU A 335 -24.15 -8.98 21.03
CA LEU A 335 -25.38 -8.41 20.45
C LEU A 335 -26.56 -9.37 20.54
N ILE A 336 -26.36 -10.66 20.21
CA ILE A 336 -27.40 -11.69 20.35
C ILE A 336 -27.83 -11.81 21.80
N LEU A 337 -26.91 -11.82 22.76
CA LEU A 337 -27.20 -11.84 24.19
C LEU A 337 -28.04 -10.62 24.62
N CYS A 338 -27.68 -9.43 24.16
CA CYS A 338 -28.43 -8.20 24.43
C CYS A 338 -29.87 -8.30 23.90
N ILE A 339 -30.09 -8.90 22.72
CA ILE A 339 -31.42 -9.10 22.16
C ILE A 339 -32.24 -10.06 23.02
N TYR A 340 -31.67 -11.22 23.39
CA TYR A 340 -32.35 -12.19 24.24
C TYR A 340 -32.73 -11.58 25.59
N LEU A 341 -31.84 -10.83 26.20
CA LEU A 341 -32.15 -10.11 27.45
C LEU A 341 -33.28 -9.09 27.26
N ALA A 342 -33.25 -8.34 26.17
CA ALA A 342 -34.28 -7.36 25.87
C ALA A 342 -35.67 -7.99 25.62
N LEU A 343 -35.75 -9.23 25.09
CA LEU A 343 -37.00 -9.97 24.90
C LEU A 343 -37.48 -10.67 26.19
N LEU A 344 -36.58 -11.27 26.96
CA LEU A 344 -36.96 -12.06 28.14
C LEU A 344 -37.29 -11.19 29.36
N LEU A 345 -36.58 -10.08 29.59
CA LEU A 345 -36.79 -9.25 30.74
C LEU A 345 -38.22 -8.74 30.91
N PRO A 346 -38.92 -8.22 29.85
CA PRO A 346 -40.32 -7.82 29.94
C PRO A 346 -41.25 -8.99 30.24
N THR A 347 -41.00 -10.18 29.69
CA THR A 347 -41.83 -11.37 29.96
C THR A 347 -41.72 -11.84 31.41
N PHE A 348 -40.55 -11.74 32.01
CA PHE A 348 -40.38 -12.05 33.45
C PHE A 348 -41.03 -11.01 34.35
N SER A 349 -40.95 -9.71 34.02
CA SER A 349 -41.61 -8.67 34.83
C SER A 349 -43.13 -8.79 34.77
N MET A 350 -43.70 -9.18 33.63
CA MET A 350 -45.15 -9.43 33.52
C MET A 350 -45.57 -10.66 34.35
N MET A 351 -44.74 -11.68 34.48
CA MET A 351 -45.03 -12.85 35.34
C MET A 351 -44.94 -12.52 36.83
N GLU A 352 -44.05 -11.61 37.26
CA GLU A 352 -43.98 -11.12 38.63
C GLU A 352 -45.21 -10.29 39.08
N GLU A 353 -45.84 -9.55 38.15
CA GLU A 353 -47.06 -8.79 38.42
C GLU A 353 -48.31 -9.66 38.52
N ILE A 354 -48.31 -10.87 38.01
CA ILE A 354 -49.47 -11.79 38.03
C ILE A 354 -49.42 -12.75 39.27
N MET A 355 -48.28 -12.85 39.92
CA MET A 355 -48.11 -13.63 41.18
C MET A 355 -48.25 -12.73 42.40
#